data_0ce314a8a39ea1bdb58b061a6de1acf7
#
_entry.id   0ce314a8a39ea1bdb58b061a6de1acf7
#
_cell.length_a   1.000
_cell.length_b   1.000
_cell.length_c   1.000
_cell.angle_alpha   90.00
_cell.angle_beta   90.00
_cell.angle_gamma   90.00
#
_symmetry.space_group_name_H-M   'P 1'
#
loop_
_entity.id
_entity.type
_entity.pdbx_description
1 polymer ?
#
loop_
_entity_poly.entity_id
_entity_poly.type
_entity_poly.pdbx_seq_one_letter_code
_entity_poly.pdbx_strand_id
1 'polypeptide(L)'
;IATAHVEYESDVRHYAHVDCPGHADYVKNMITGAAQMDGAILVVSAADGPMPQTREHILLSRQVGVPYILVYLNKADMVDDEELLELVEMEVRELLDEYDFPGDDTPIITGSALKALEGDESDIGIPSITKLVEALDTYIPEPERAIDGAFLMPIEDVFSISGRGTVVTLSLIHI
;
A
#
# COMPACT_ATOMS: atom_id res chain seq x y z
N ILE A 1 5.15 1.42 -17.13
CA ILE A 1 4.06 1.82 -16.21
C ILE A 1 4.69 2.72 -15.16
N ALA A 2 4.15 3.93 -14.99
CA ALA A 2 4.60 4.89 -13.98
C ALA A 2 3.81 4.69 -12.68
N THR A 3 4.37 5.12 -11.56
CA THR A 3 3.63 5.29 -10.31
C THR A 3 2.52 6.32 -10.51
N ALA A 4 1.34 6.09 -9.94
CA ALA A 4 0.25 7.04 -9.94
C ALA A 4 0.13 7.69 -8.56
N HIS A 5 -0.09 9.00 -8.53
CA HIS A 5 -0.33 9.76 -7.31
C HIS A 5 -1.80 10.16 -7.28
N VAL A 6 -2.48 9.84 -6.21
CA VAL A 6 -3.89 10.15 -5.98
C VAL A 6 -4.04 10.73 -4.58
N GLU A 7 -4.90 11.73 -4.45
CA GLU A 7 -5.23 12.32 -3.15
C GLU A 7 -6.70 12.03 -2.82
N TYR A 8 -6.97 11.72 -1.56
CA TYR A 8 -8.32 11.57 -1.03
C TYR A 8 -8.37 11.94 0.45
N GLU A 9 -9.57 12.13 0.96
CA GLU A 9 -9.82 12.55 2.33
C GLU A 9 -10.77 11.58 3.02
N SER A 10 -10.50 11.30 4.29
CA SER A 10 -11.48 10.79 5.25
C SER A 10 -12.06 11.96 6.06
N ASP A 11 -12.97 11.69 6.97
CA ASP A 11 -13.53 12.71 7.86
C ASP A 11 -12.48 13.33 8.80
N VAL A 12 -11.35 12.67 9.01
CA VAL A 12 -10.33 13.06 9.99
C VAL A 12 -8.96 13.30 9.39
N ARG A 13 -8.69 12.84 8.16
CA ARG A 13 -7.34 12.86 7.59
C ARG A 13 -7.32 13.01 6.08
N HIS A 14 -6.31 13.72 5.57
CA HIS A 14 -5.96 13.80 4.15
C HIS A 14 -4.86 12.79 3.82
N TYR A 15 -5.02 12.06 2.72
CA TYR A 15 -4.10 11.04 2.26
C TYR A 15 -3.50 11.38 0.91
N ALA A 16 -2.17 11.30 0.82
CA ALA A 16 -1.46 11.22 -0.43
C ALA A 16 -1.14 9.75 -0.72
N HIS A 17 -1.80 9.18 -1.71
CA HIS A 17 -1.68 7.78 -2.09
C HIS A 17 -0.79 7.62 -3.31
N VAL A 18 0.20 6.74 -3.22
CA VAL A 18 1.07 6.38 -4.35
C VAL A 18 0.79 4.94 -4.73
N ASP A 19 0.23 4.74 -5.92
CA ASP A 19 0.02 3.41 -6.48
C ASP A 19 1.31 2.93 -7.15
N CYS A 20 1.86 1.85 -6.61
CA CYS A 20 3.10 1.26 -7.10
C CYS A 20 2.79 0.03 -7.95
N PRO A 21 3.38 -0.09 -9.17
CA PRO A 21 3.23 -1.28 -9.98
C PRO A 21 3.74 -2.52 -9.24
N GLY A 22 2.93 -3.57 -9.17
CA GLY A 22 3.27 -4.81 -8.46
C GLY A 22 4.18 -5.77 -9.21
N HIS A 23 4.65 -5.45 -10.42
CA HIS A 23 5.49 -6.35 -11.22
C HIS A 23 6.97 -6.18 -10.87
N ALA A 24 7.72 -7.28 -10.84
CA ALA A 24 9.16 -7.32 -10.47
C ALA A 24 10.04 -6.30 -11.23
N ASP A 25 9.70 -5.98 -12.48
CA ASP A 25 10.43 -5.00 -13.29
C ASP A 25 10.35 -3.54 -12.74
N TYR A 26 9.45 -3.29 -11.80
CA TYR A 26 9.19 -1.95 -11.24
C TYR A 26 9.62 -1.78 -9.78
N VAL A 27 10.39 -2.72 -9.24
CA VAL A 27 10.93 -2.67 -7.87
C VAL A 27 11.64 -1.34 -7.57
N LYS A 28 12.36 -0.77 -8.54
CA LYS A 28 13.03 0.52 -8.38
C LYS A 28 12.03 1.64 -8.07
N ASN A 29 10.90 1.69 -8.77
CA ASN A 29 9.88 2.71 -8.57
C ASN A 29 9.19 2.52 -7.21
N MET A 30 8.99 1.28 -6.80
CA MET A 30 8.46 0.94 -5.49
C MET A 30 9.40 1.39 -4.37
N ILE A 31 10.72 1.15 -4.48
CA ILE A 31 11.71 1.60 -3.50
C ILE A 31 11.69 3.13 -3.36
N THR A 32 11.65 3.85 -4.47
CA THR A 32 11.64 5.33 -4.46
C THR A 32 10.36 5.87 -3.84
N GLY A 33 9.20 5.31 -4.18
CA GLY A 33 7.91 5.69 -3.62
C GLY A 33 7.78 5.32 -2.13
N ALA A 34 8.11 4.08 -1.78
CA ALA A 34 7.92 3.55 -0.42
C ALA A 34 8.84 4.22 0.62
N ALA A 35 9.99 4.76 0.23
CA ALA A 35 10.92 5.43 1.15
C ALA A 35 10.34 6.69 1.83
N GLN A 36 9.18 7.17 1.39
CA GLN A 36 8.50 8.36 1.93
C GLN A 36 7.13 8.04 2.53
N MET A 37 6.78 6.76 2.66
CA MET A 37 5.46 6.33 3.10
C MET A 37 5.38 6.23 4.62
N ASP A 38 4.27 6.72 5.16
CA ASP A 38 3.92 6.55 6.58
C ASP A 38 3.24 5.20 6.85
N GLY A 39 2.75 4.56 5.81
CA GLY A 39 2.18 3.22 5.82
C GLY A 39 1.99 2.66 4.41
N ALA A 40 1.70 1.38 4.32
CA ALA A 40 1.41 0.70 3.05
C ALA A 40 0.12 -0.12 3.13
N ILE A 41 -0.57 -0.21 2.02
CA ILE A 41 -1.68 -1.14 1.81
C ILE A 41 -1.17 -2.27 0.93
N LEU A 42 -1.07 -3.47 1.49
CA LEU A 42 -0.74 -4.66 0.74
C LEU A 42 -2.01 -5.28 0.16
N VAL A 43 -2.12 -5.32 -1.16
CA VAL A 43 -3.26 -5.93 -1.84
C VAL A 43 -2.93 -7.37 -2.23
N VAL A 44 -3.69 -8.32 -1.70
CA VAL A 44 -3.54 -9.75 -1.95
C VAL A 44 -4.83 -10.28 -2.57
N SER A 45 -4.73 -11.19 -3.53
CA SER A 45 -5.90 -11.88 -4.06
C SER A 45 -6.41 -12.92 -3.05
N ALA A 46 -7.65 -12.80 -2.63
CA ALA A 46 -8.29 -13.80 -1.77
C ALA A 46 -8.44 -15.17 -2.44
N ALA A 47 -8.54 -15.19 -3.78
CA ALA A 47 -8.70 -16.42 -4.55
C ALA A 47 -7.37 -17.16 -4.78
N ASP A 48 -6.25 -16.43 -4.90
CA ASP A 48 -4.93 -16.99 -5.24
C ASP A 48 -4.02 -17.11 -4.01
N GLY A 49 -4.33 -16.39 -2.93
CA GLY A 49 -3.47 -16.27 -1.75
C GLY A 49 -2.19 -15.46 -1.99
N PRO A 50 -1.24 -15.48 -1.04
CA PRO A 50 0.02 -14.76 -1.18
C PRO A 50 0.91 -15.40 -2.23
N MET A 51 1.24 -14.63 -3.25
CA MET A 51 2.11 -14.99 -4.38
C MET A 51 3.58 -14.63 -4.07
N PRO A 52 4.56 -15.13 -4.86
CA PRO A 52 5.96 -14.74 -4.69
C PRO A 52 6.20 -13.23 -4.66
N GLN A 53 5.49 -12.46 -5.50
CA GLN A 53 5.53 -11.00 -5.49
C GLN A 53 5.04 -10.40 -4.17
N THR A 54 4.07 -11.02 -3.50
CA THR A 54 3.59 -10.57 -2.18
C THR A 54 4.73 -10.57 -1.17
N ARG A 55 5.54 -11.63 -1.14
CA ARG A 55 6.74 -11.74 -0.30
C ARG A 55 7.77 -10.65 -0.61
N GLU A 56 8.03 -10.42 -1.89
CA GLU A 56 8.95 -9.36 -2.34
C GLU A 56 8.48 -7.98 -1.90
N HIS A 57 7.18 -7.68 -2.00
CA HIS A 57 6.61 -6.40 -1.59
C HIS A 57 6.70 -6.17 -0.07
N ILE A 58 6.43 -7.18 0.74
CA ILE A 58 6.57 -7.10 2.20
C ILE A 58 8.03 -6.87 2.57
N LEU A 59 8.95 -7.67 2.00
CA LEU A 59 10.39 -7.53 2.22
C LEU A 59 10.89 -6.13 1.85
N LEU A 60 10.50 -5.63 0.69
CA LEU A 60 10.87 -4.29 0.23
C LEU A 60 10.30 -3.20 1.14
N SER A 61 9.04 -3.29 1.53
CA SER A 61 8.42 -2.35 2.47
C SER A 61 9.20 -2.29 3.78
N ARG A 62 9.64 -3.45 4.28
CA ARG A 62 10.50 -3.52 5.47
C ARG A 62 11.87 -2.88 5.26
N GLN A 63 12.52 -3.17 4.14
CA GLN A 63 13.86 -2.66 3.83
C GLN A 63 13.90 -1.13 3.63
N VAL A 64 12.86 -0.56 3.03
CA VAL A 64 12.77 0.91 2.84
C VAL A 64 12.24 1.63 4.08
N GLY A 65 11.85 0.89 5.13
CA GLY A 65 11.47 1.44 6.41
C GLY A 65 10.02 1.89 6.52
N VAL A 66 9.10 1.32 5.74
CA VAL A 66 7.65 1.54 5.93
C VAL A 66 7.27 1.04 7.32
N PRO A 67 6.73 1.91 8.20
CA PRO A 67 6.52 1.55 9.60
C PRO A 67 5.27 0.72 9.85
N TYR A 68 4.23 0.89 9.03
CA TYR A 68 2.92 0.24 9.18
C TYR A 68 2.47 -0.36 7.88
N ILE A 69 1.86 -1.55 7.95
CA ILE A 69 1.26 -2.22 6.80
C ILE A 69 -0.17 -2.63 7.15
N LEU A 70 -1.09 -2.44 6.23
CA LEU A 70 -2.45 -2.99 6.26
C LEU A 70 -2.63 -3.93 5.08
N VAL A 71 -3.56 -4.86 5.19
CA VAL A 71 -3.83 -5.81 4.12
C VAL A 71 -5.26 -5.66 3.62
N TYR A 72 -5.41 -5.67 2.29
CA TYR A 72 -6.69 -5.78 1.64
C TYR A 72 -6.75 -7.07 0.82
N LEU A 73 -7.54 -8.04 1.28
CA LEU A 73 -7.82 -9.28 0.56
C LEU A 73 -8.87 -9.01 -0.52
N ASN A 74 -8.38 -8.74 -1.73
CA ASN A 74 -9.21 -8.37 -2.87
C ASN A 74 -9.75 -9.61 -3.60
N LYS A 75 -10.77 -9.43 -4.43
CA LYS A 75 -11.45 -10.47 -5.20
C LYS A 75 -12.19 -11.50 -4.32
N ALA A 76 -12.68 -11.09 -3.18
CA ALA A 76 -13.47 -11.96 -2.31
C ALA A 76 -14.77 -12.45 -2.98
N ASP A 77 -15.25 -11.75 -4.01
CA ASP A 77 -16.37 -12.16 -4.85
C ASP A 77 -16.12 -13.43 -5.69
N MET A 78 -14.87 -13.86 -5.79
CA MET A 78 -14.47 -15.09 -6.49
C MET A 78 -14.32 -16.29 -5.54
N VAL A 79 -14.54 -16.12 -4.25
CA VAL A 79 -14.35 -17.15 -3.21
C VAL A 79 -15.67 -17.37 -2.50
N ASP A 80 -16.24 -18.57 -2.67
CA ASP A 80 -17.50 -18.96 -2.03
C ASP A 80 -17.29 -19.69 -0.69
N ASP A 81 -16.04 -19.98 -0.33
CA ASP A 81 -15.67 -20.78 0.84
C ASP A 81 -15.00 -19.91 1.90
N GLU A 82 -15.69 -19.73 3.04
CA GLU A 82 -15.17 -18.94 4.16
C GLU A 82 -13.90 -19.58 4.78
N GLU A 83 -13.78 -20.92 4.77
CA GLU A 83 -12.58 -21.60 5.30
C GLU A 83 -11.34 -21.26 4.45
N LEU A 84 -11.53 -21.07 3.14
CA LEU A 84 -10.44 -20.64 2.26
C LEU A 84 -10.01 -19.20 2.55
N LEU A 85 -10.95 -18.30 2.83
CA LEU A 85 -10.63 -16.92 3.20
C LEU A 85 -9.84 -16.86 4.52
N GLU A 86 -10.25 -17.66 5.53
CA GLU A 86 -9.54 -17.75 6.80
C GLU A 86 -8.11 -18.32 6.62
N LEU A 87 -7.96 -19.32 5.75
CA LEU A 87 -6.65 -19.90 5.43
C LEU A 87 -5.71 -18.86 4.79
N VAL A 88 -6.21 -18.13 3.78
CA VAL A 88 -5.43 -17.08 3.12
C VAL A 88 -5.06 -15.96 4.10
N GLU A 89 -5.98 -15.58 4.99
CA GLU A 89 -5.69 -14.59 6.03
C GLU A 89 -4.57 -15.08 6.95
N MET A 90 -4.64 -16.34 7.39
CA MET A 90 -3.60 -16.94 8.25
C MET A 90 -2.23 -16.98 7.57
N GLU A 91 -2.18 -17.40 6.29
CA GLU A 91 -0.93 -17.40 5.51
C GLU A 91 -0.33 -15.99 5.37
N VAL A 92 -1.16 -14.97 5.19
CA VAL A 92 -0.71 -13.58 5.10
C VAL A 92 -0.17 -13.09 6.44
N ARG A 93 -0.82 -13.44 7.57
CA ARG A 93 -0.34 -13.11 8.93
C ARG A 93 1.02 -13.75 9.23
N GLU A 94 1.17 -15.04 8.94
CA GLU A 94 2.44 -15.76 9.09
C GLU A 94 3.54 -15.11 8.23
N LEU A 95 3.19 -14.69 7.02
CA LEU A 95 4.13 -14.03 6.13
C LEU A 95 4.55 -12.65 6.64
N LEU A 96 3.65 -11.88 7.23
CA LEU A 96 3.96 -10.59 7.84
C LEU A 96 4.92 -10.76 9.02
N ASP A 97 4.69 -11.76 9.89
CA ASP A 97 5.55 -12.08 11.02
C ASP A 97 6.95 -12.52 10.58
N GLU A 98 7.06 -13.26 9.47
CA GLU A 98 8.36 -13.66 8.88
C GLU A 98 9.24 -12.45 8.54
N TYR A 99 8.63 -11.31 8.19
CA TYR A 99 9.32 -10.08 7.83
C TYR A 99 9.26 -8.97 8.90
N ASP A 100 9.06 -9.35 10.17
CA ASP A 100 9.04 -8.45 11.33
C ASP A 100 7.92 -7.38 11.29
N PHE A 101 6.81 -7.63 10.63
CA PHE A 101 5.57 -6.89 10.83
C PHE A 101 4.66 -7.61 11.83
N PRO A 102 3.87 -6.91 12.65
CA PRO A 102 3.02 -7.54 13.65
C PRO A 102 1.80 -8.21 13.00
N GLY A 103 1.96 -9.46 12.52
CA GLY A 103 0.93 -10.17 11.76
C GLY A 103 -0.40 -10.28 12.50
N ASP A 104 -0.37 -10.56 13.81
CA ASP A 104 -1.58 -10.69 14.62
C ASP A 104 -2.34 -9.35 14.79
N ASP A 105 -1.61 -8.24 14.91
CA ASP A 105 -2.19 -6.90 15.13
C ASP A 105 -2.49 -6.16 13.82
N THR A 106 -1.99 -6.65 12.69
CA THR A 106 -2.20 -6.02 11.38
C THR A 106 -3.65 -6.14 10.95
N PRO A 107 -4.34 -5.02 10.63
CA PRO A 107 -5.67 -5.06 10.07
C PRO A 107 -5.68 -5.74 8.70
N ILE A 108 -6.51 -6.76 8.55
CA ILE A 108 -6.79 -7.43 7.28
C ILE A 108 -8.27 -7.22 6.95
N ILE A 109 -8.52 -6.59 5.82
CA ILE A 109 -9.86 -6.30 5.35
C ILE A 109 -10.13 -7.13 4.09
N THR A 110 -11.22 -7.90 4.11
CA THR A 110 -11.65 -8.73 2.98
C THR A 110 -12.73 -8.02 2.18
N GLY A 111 -12.58 -7.97 0.86
CA GLY A 111 -13.54 -7.31 -0.01
C GLY A 111 -13.28 -7.52 -1.50
N SER A 112 -14.07 -6.83 -2.31
CA SER A 112 -13.93 -6.80 -3.77
C SER A 112 -13.97 -5.36 -4.26
N ALA A 113 -12.83 -4.86 -4.73
CA ALA A 113 -12.75 -3.52 -5.31
C ALA A 113 -13.65 -3.39 -6.56
N LEU A 114 -13.87 -4.48 -7.31
CA LEU A 114 -14.78 -4.50 -8.45
C LEU A 114 -16.22 -4.27 -7.99
N LYS A 115 -16.67 -4.99 -6.97
CA LYS A 115 -18.01 -4.84 -6.40
C LYS A 115 -18.24 -3.44 -5.84
N ALA A 116 -17.25 -2.90 -5.13
CA ALA A 116 -17.31 -1.53 -4.64
C ALA A 116 -17.43 -0.51 -5.78
N LEU A 117 -16.70 -0.70 -6.89
CA LEU A 117 -16.77 0.16 -8.07
C LEU A 117 -18.14 0.07 -8.79
N GLU A 118 -18.78 -1.10 -8.77
CA GLU A 118 -20.13 -1.33 -9.29
C GLU A 118 -21.24 -0.75 -8.40
N GLY A 119 -20.89 -0.25 -7.21
CA GLY A 119 -21.84 0.33 -6.27
C GLY A 119 -22.53 -0.71 -5.39
N ASP A 120 -21.95 -1.89 -5.22
CA ASP A 120 -22.47 -2.96 -4.37
C ASP A 120 -22.38 -2.56 -2.89
N GLU A 121 -23.52 -2.61 -2.18
CA GLU A 121 -23.64 -2.26 -0.76
C GLU A 121 -23.47 -3.49 0.17
N SER A 122 -23.10 -4.66 -0.39
CA SER A 122 -22.79 -5.84 0.43
C SER A 122 -21.49 -5.64 1.23
N ASP A 123 -21.27 -6.48 2.25
CA ASP A 123 -20.11 -6.38 3.14
C ASP A 123 -18.76 -6.40 2.40
N ILE A 124 -18.67 -7.06 1.23
CA ILE A 124 -17.46 -7.12 0.40
C ILE A 124 -17.36 -5.99 -0.62
N GLY A 125 -18.40 -5.18 -0.80
CA GLY A 125 -18.48 -4.04 -1.71
C GLY A 125 -18.01 -2.73 -1.06
N ILE A 126 -18.80 -1.67 -1.19
CA ILE A 126 -18.51 -0.34 -0.63
C ILE A 126 -18.16 -0.38 0.85
N PRO A 127 -18.88 -1.15 1.73
CA PRO A 127 -18.53 -1.22 3.15
C PRO A 127 -17.11 -1.73 3.41
N SER A 128 -16.55 -2.61 2.58
CA SER A 128 -15.16 -3.08 2.73
C SER A 128 -14.14 -1.96 2.51
N ILE A 129 -14.39 -1.06 1.56
CA ILE A 129 -13.54 0.11 1.30
C ILE A 129 -13.66 1.12 2.45
N THR A 130 -14.86 1.33 2.98
CA THR A 130 -15.07 2.19 4.17
C THR A 130 -14.28 1.65 5.37
N LYS A 131 -14.36 0.33 5.64
CA LYS A 131 -13.56 -0.32 6.68
C LYS A 131 -12.06 -0.17 6.47
N LEU A 132 -11.59 -0.22 5.21
CA LEU A 132 -10.18 0.01 4.88
C LEU A 132 -9.74 1.43 5.25
N VAL A 133 -10.54 2.45 4.90
CA VAL A 133 -10.25 3.85 5.24
C VAL A 133 -10.29 4.06 6.75
N GLU A 134 -11.27 3.50 7.46
CA GLU A 134 -11.33 3.53 8.93
C GLU A 134 -10.11 2.87 9.57
N ALA A 135 -9.63 1.76 9.00
CA ALA A 135 -8.40 1.11 9.46
C ALA A 135 -7.17 1.97 9.23
N LEU A 136 -7.08 2.69 8.10
CA LEU A 136 -6.02 3.67 7.87
C LEU A 136 -6.03 4.79 8.94
N ASP A 137 -7.22 5.32 9.26
CA ASP A 137 -7.38 6.38 10.24
C ASP A 137 -6.98 5.96 11.67
N THR A 138 -7.25 4.69 12.02
CA THR A 138 -7.09 4.20 13.40
C THR A 138 -5.78 3.47 13.65
N TYR A 139 -5.28 2.73 12.68
CA TYR A 139 -4.07 1.90 12.84
C TYR A 139 -2.77 2.64 12.53
N ILE A 140 -2.77 3.52 11.52
CA ILE A 140 -1.59 4.32 11.20
C ILE A 140 -1.64 5.59 12.05
N PRO A 141 -0.67 5.84 12.96
CA PRO A 141 -0.64 7.08 13.73
C PRO A 141 -0.38 8.29 12.83
N GLU A 142 -0.75 9.47 13.30
CA GLU A 142 -0.37 10.70 12.62
C GLU A 142 1.15 10.85 12.64
N PRO A 143 1.80 11.04 11.47
CA PRO A 143 3.25 11.07 11.40
C PRO A 143 3.81 12.33 12.05
N GLU A 144 4.81 12.15 12.92
CA GLU A 144 5.58 13.26 13.47
C GLU A 144 6.52 13.82 12.39
N ARG A 145 6.22 15.00 11.89
CA ARG A 145 7.07 15.68 10.90
C ARG A 145 8.13 16.53 11.57
N ALA A 146 9.40 16.38 11.16
CA ALA A 146 10.51 17.20 11.60
C ALA A 146 10.48 18.59 10.90
N ILE A 147 9.50 19.43 11.27
CA ILE A 147 9.29 20.75 10.66
C ILE A 147 10.43 21.74 10.90
N ASP A 148 11.21 21.55 11.95
CA ASP A 148 12.40 22.36 12.29
C ASP A 148 13.70 21.80 11.66
N GLY A 149 13.62 20.69 10.92
CA GLY A 149 14.75 20.06 10.27
C GLY A 149 15.21 20.79 9.00
N ALA A 150 16.38 20.40 8.49
CA ALA A 150 16.85 20.86 7.19
C ALA A 150 15.91 20.35 6.09
N PHE A 151 15.67 21.19 5.07
CA PHE A 151 14.87 20.80 3.91
C PHE A 151 15.50 19.58 3.23
N LEU A 152 14.72 18.53 3.05
CA LEU A 152 15.10 17.31 2.36
C LEU A 152 14.07 16.97 1.28
N MET A 153 14.51 16.81 0.06
CA MET A 153 13.67 16.38 -1.06
C MET A 153 14.38 15.24 -1.81
N PRO A 154 13.85 14.03 -1.80
CA PRO A 154 14.45 12.90 -2.52
C PRO A 154 14.34 13.09 -4.02
N ILE A 155 15.35 12.59 -4.73
CA ILE A 155 15.40 12.57 -6.18
C ILE A 155 14.80 11.23 -6.65
N GLU A 156 13.78 11.27 -7.49
CA GLU A 156 13.10 10.09 -8.02
C GLU A 156 13.80 9.52 -9.25
N ASP A 157 14.24 10.36 -10.17
CA ASP A 157 14.96 9.92 -11.36
C ASP A 157 16.02 10.91 -11.79
N VAL A 158 17.06 10.40 -12.49
CA VAL A 158 18.19 11.18 -12.99
C VAL A 158 18.46 10.78 -14.43
N PHE A 159 18.43 11.74 -15.34
CA PHE A 159 18.75 11.51 -16.74
C PHE A 159 19.52 12.69 -17.35
N SER A 160 20.18 12.45 -18.47
CA SER A 160 20.95 13.47 -19.18
C SER A 160 20.25 13.90 -20.45
N ILE A 161 20.15 15.20 -20.66
CA ILE A 161 19.64 15.79 -21.89
C ILE A 161 20.82 16.44 -22.65
N SER A 162 20.99 16.05 -23.90
CA SER A 162 22.05 16.63 -24.76
C SER A 162 21.90 18.15 -24.83
N GLY A 163 22.99 18.87 -24.49
CA GLY A 163 23.03 20.34 -24.49
C GLY A 163 22.44 21.01 -23.23
N ARG A 164 21.84 20.24 -22.29
CA ARG A 164 21.28 20.75 -21.02
C ARG A 164 21.93 20.15 -19.77
N GLY A 165 22.68 19.05 -19.93
CA GLY A 165 23.34 18.38 -18.79
C GLY A 165 22.44 17.40 -18.05
N THR A 166 22.72 17.22 -16.76
CA THR A 166 21.96 16.32 -15.88
C THR A 166 20.66 16.98 -15.44
N VAL A 167 19.57 16.24 -15.58
CA VAL A 167 18.21 16.63 -15.15
C VAL A 167 17.74 15.63 -14.12
N VAL A 168 17.10 16.12 -13.08
CA VAL A 168 16.49 15.29 -12.02
C VAL A 168 14.99 15.53 -11.97
N THR A 169 14.24 14.48 -11.65
CA THR A 169 12.82 14.58 -11.33
C THR A 169 12.61 14.44 -9.82
N LEU A 170 11.68 15.21 -9.31
CA LEU A 170 11.35 15.30 -7.89
C LEU A 170 9.83 15.29 -7.80
N SER A 171 9.27 14.59 -6.79
CA SER A 171 7.86 14.75 -6.43
C SER A 171 7.73 15.67 -5.24
N LEU A 172 6.93 16.71 -5.40
CA LEU A 172 6.46 17.55 -4.33
C LEU A 172 4.95 17.35 -4.22
N ILE A 173 4.53 16.65 -3.18
CA ILE A 173 3.11 16.53 -2.84
C ILE A 173 2.76 17.76 -2.00
N HIS A 174 1.74 18.48 -2.43
CA HIS A 174 1.24 19.63 -1.68
C HIS A 174 0.38 19.10 -0.53
N ILE A 175 0.91 19.16 0.65
CA ILE A 175 0.20 18.81 1.88
C ILE A 175 -0.36 20.10 2.49
#